data_c2e7622b3fef20332f9ed8ce258c9aae
#
_entry.id   c2e7622b3fef20332f9ed8ce258c9aae
#
_cell.length_a   1.000
_cell.length_b   1.000
_cell.length_c   1.000
_cell.angle_alpha   90.00
_cell.angle_beta   90.00
_cell.angle_gamma   90.00
#
_symmetry.space_group_name_H-M   'P 1'
#
loop_
_entity.id
_entity.type
_entity.pdbx_description
1 polymer ?
#
loop_
_entity_poly.entity_id
_entity_poly.type
_entity_poly.pdbx_seq_one_letter_code
_entity_poly.pdbx_strand_id
1 'polypeptide(L)'
;AALRVRALHVTLLRRMANDRSTSTRMPTSDPINDATVLLIGRGAGYPALSVALGEQMGVVGALSIEAAAKHLNARELDGIIIGDGFTLRVLDAFLTVLSEDSRFRNLPVLVGSGSGLTTGYDLPNLEISHGDPQTVAAHAVPLIRQQAFESRIGRALKSIDVGGLLDPRTGLLNEDAFTRDFETAVTDTQTRGAGLSVARITFAHGSISERMRLDAARILSRLMRRMDFATLDEEGAIVVVFAETDLRNAHAIARRLTSVLKHTMYSTKRDQRLDPQVTLATLMPGDTAAAILRRLRAEAHRVAS
;
A
#
# COMPACT_ATOMS: atom_id res chain seq x y z
N ALA A 1 -13.87 -11.95 -14.42
CA ALA A 1 -13.53 -10.74 -13.64
C ALA A 1 -14.71 -9.73 -13.64
N ALA A 2 -15.25 -9.25 -14.77
CA ALA A 2 -16.30 -8.21 -14.82
C ALA A 2 -17.56 -8.54 -13.99
N LEU A 3 -18.03 -9.80 -13.98
CA LEU A 3 -19.17 -10.23 -13.17
C LEU A 3 -18.89 -10.14 -11.67
N ARG A 4 -17.66 -10.47 -11.26
CA ARG A 4 -17.24 -10.37 -9.85
C ARG A 4 -17.23 -8.90 -9.39
N VAL A 5 -16.64 -8.01 -10.17
CA VAL A 5 -16.62 -6.56 -9.89
C VAL A 5 -18.05 -6.00 -9.79
N ARG A 6 -18.93 -6.40 -10.72
CA ARG A 6 -20.33 -5.99 -10.68
C ARG A 6 -21.04 -6.46 -9.40
N ALA A 7 -20.83 -7.72 -8.99
CA ALA A 7 -21.43 -8.26 -7.77
C ALA A 7 -20.93 -7.52 -6.52
N LEU A 8 -19.62 -7.26 -6.43
CA LEU A 8 -19.02 -6.47 -5.34
C LEU A 8 -19.57 -5.05 -5.31
N HIS A 9 -19.69 -4.39 -6.47
CA HIS A 9 -20.23 -3.04 -6.57
C HIS A 9 -21.69 -2.97 -6.11
N VAL A 10 -22.53 -3.92 -6.52
CA VAL A 10 -23.93 -3.99 -6.05
C VAL A 10 -23.99 -4.21 -4.55
N THR A 11 -23.11 -5.06 -4.00
CA THR A 11 -23.04 -5.30 -2.55
C THR A 11 -22.63 -4.03 -1.80
N LEU A 12 -21.63 -3.31 -2.32
CA LEU A 12 -21.20 -2.03 -1.76
C LEU A 12 -22.33 -1.01 -1.75
N LEU A 13 -23.02 -0.81 -2.87
CA LEU A 13 -24.13 0.14 -2.96
C LEU A 13 -25.26 -0.19 -1.96
N ARG A 14 -25.60 -1.48 -1.80
CA ARG A 14 -26.61 -1.91 -0.80
C ARG A 14 -26.17 -1.62 0.63
N ARG A 15 -24.90 -1.86 0.96
CA ARG A 15 -24.36 -1.58 2.30
C ARG A 15 -24.26 -0.10 2.57
N MET A 16 -23.79 0.70 1.62
CA MET A 16 -23.74 2.17 1.75
C MET A 16 -25.12 2.79 1.95
N ALA A 17 -26.17 2.25 1.33
CA ALA A 17 -27.53 2.71 1.54
C ALA A 17 -28.03 2.49 2.98
N ASN A 18 -27.48 1.50 3.68
CA ASN A 18 -27.80 1.16 5.06
C ASN A 18 -26.80 1.77 6.08
N ASP A 19 -25.67 2.27 5.60
CA ASP A 19 -24.64 2.86 6.45
C ASP A 19 -24.99 4.33 6.77
N ARG A 20 -25.11 4.63 8.05
CA ARG A 20 -25.34 6.00 8.54
C ARG A 20 -24.04 6.79 8.73
N SER A 21 -22.88 6.14 8.55
CA SER A 21 -21.58 6.80 8.64
C SER A 21 -21.31 7.61 7.37
N THR A 22 -20.93 8.87 7.52
CA THR A 22 -20.61 9.77 6.41
C THR A 22 -19.18 9.60 5.91
N SER A 23 -18.37 8.78 6.57
CA SER A 23 -16.91 8.67 6.32
C SER A 23 -16.54 7.77 5.15
N THR A 24 -17.40 6.83 4.75
CA THR A 24 -17.10 5.89 3.65
C THR A 24 -17.52 6.47 2.30
N ARG A 25 -16.73 7.41 1.79
CA ARG A 25 -16.92 7.92 0.42
C ARG A 25 -15.99 7.22 -0.55
N MET A 26 -16.54 6.69 -1.65
CA MET A 26 -15.73 6.19 -2.75
C MET A 26 -15.01 7.34 -3.43
N PRO A 27 -13.68 7.24 -3.66
CA PRO A 27 -12.97 8.21 -4.48
C PRO A 27 -13.56 8.28 -5.89
N THR A 28 -13.74 9.48 -6.42
CA THR A 28 -14.25 9.72 -7.78
C THR A 28 -13.15 9.69 -8.86
N SER A 29 -11.88 9.69 -8.46
CA SER A 29 -10.74 9.60 -9.36
C SER A 29 -10.70 8.27 -10.12
N ASP A 30 -10.07 8.25 -11.30
CA ASP A 30 -9.85 7.00 -12.05
C ASP A 30 -9.07 6.00 -11.17
N PRO A 31 -9.53 4.75 -11.01
CA PRO A 31 -8.85 3.74 -10.23
C PRO A 31 -7.39 3.51 -10.63
N ILE A 32 -7.06 3.71 -11.89
CA ILE A 32 -5.68 3.54 -12.40
C ILE A 32 -4.68 4.50 -11.72
N ASN A 33 -5.15 5.67 -11.26
CA ASN A 33 -4.29 6.65 -10.60
C ASN A 33 -3.74 6.15 -9.26
N ASP A 34 -4.46 5.26 -8.60
CA ASP A 34 -4.06 4.66 -7.31
C ASP A 34 -3.42 3.28 -7.50
N ALA A 35 -3.44 2.74 -8.72
CA ALA A 35 -2.96 1.40 -9.02
C ALA A 35 -1.44 1.29 -8.90
N THR A 36 -0.99 0.15 -8.40
CA THR A 36 0.43 -0.20 -8.32
C THR A 36 0.66 -1.59 -8.90
N VAL A 37 1.56 -1.68 -9.88
CA VAL A 37 1.93 -2.95 -10.52
C VAL A 37 3.36 -3.35 -10.20
N LEU A 38 3.59 -4.65 -10.14
CA LEU A 38 4.92 -5.23 -10.05
C LEU A 38 5.43 -5.53 -11.46
N LEU A 39 6.48 -4.83 -11.87
CA LEU A 39 7.18 -5.11 -13.12
C LEU A 39 8.42 -5.95 -12.82
N ILE A 40 8.44 -7.17 -13.35
CA ILE A 40 9.54 -8.11 -13.20
C ILE A 40 10.26 -8.24 -14.53
N GLY A 41 11.57 -7.97 -14.58
CA GLY A 41 12.33 -8.09 -15.81
C GLY A 41 13.77 -7.65 -15.66
N ARG A 42 14.64 -8.11 -16.53
CA ARG A 42 16.06 -7.73 -16.62
C ARG A 42 16.57 -7.66 -18.06
N GLY A 43 15.69 -7.82 -19.02
CA GLY A 43 16.00 -7.72 -20.46
C GLY A 43 16.12 -6.27 -20.93
N ALA A 44 16.52 -6.09 -22.18
CA ALA A 44 16.73 -4.80 -22.80
C ALA A 44 15.44 -3.94 -22.87
N GLY A 45 14.27 -4.57 -22.97
CA GLY A 45 12.96 -3.91 -22.98
C GLY A 45 12.49 -3.36 -21.63
N TYR A 46 13.11 -3.79 -20.51
CA TYR A 46 12.68 -3.43 -19.18
C TYR A 46 12.60 -1.90 -18.90
N PRO A 47 13.62 -1.08 -19.23
CA PRO A 47 13.56 0.36 -18.98
C PRO A 47 12.43 1.05 -19.74
N ALA A 48 12.24 0.72 -21.01
CA ALA A 48 11.20 1.29 -21.85
C ALA A 48 9.79 0.89 -21.34
N LEU A 49 9.59 -0.36 -20.98
CA LEU A 49 8.33 -0.84 -20.39
C LEU A 49 8.05 -0.20 -19.04
N SER A 50 9.07 -0.01 -18.21
CA SER A 50 8.94 0.69 -16.92
C SER A 50 8.50 2.14 -17.10
N VAL A 51 9.01 2.83 -18.11
CA VAL A 51 8.58 4.21 -18.43
C VAL A 51 7.15 4.24 -18.94
N ALA A 52 6.80 3.39 -19.91
CA ALA A 52 5.47 3.35 -20.51
C ALA A 52 4.37 3.05 -19.47
N LEU A 53 4.61 2.12 -18.56
CA LEU A 53 3.70 1.83 -17.46
C LEU A 53 3.66 2.96 -16.44
N GLY A 54 4.81 3.58 -16.13
CA GLY A 54 4.93 4.65 -15.15
C GLY A 54 4.19 5.94 -15.51
N GLU A 55 3.89 6.15 -16.79
CA GLU A 55 3.04 7.24 -17.29
C GLU A 55 1.57 7.07 -16.86
N GLN A 56 1.13 5.82 -16.68
CA GLN A 56 -0.27 5.49 -16.41
C GLN A 56 -0.53 5.12 -14.95
N MET A 57 0.41 4.41 -14.30
CA MET A 57 0.21 3.82 -12.98
C MET A 57 1.51 3.78 -12.16
N GLY A 58 1.42 3.40 -10.89
CA GLY A 58 2.59 3.14 -10.05
C GLY A 58 3.30 1.87 -10.49
N VAL A 59 4.61 1.93 -10.66
CA VAL A 59 5.42 0.76 -11.04
C VAL A 59 6.44 0.46 -9.94
N VAL A 60 6.45 -0.78 -9.52
CA VAL A 60 7.45 -1.35 -8.61
C VAL A 60 8.29 -2.32 -9.39
N GLY A 61 9.58 -2.03 -9.52
CA GLY A 61 10.49 -2.83 -10.30
C GLY A 61 11.13 -3.96 -9.51
N ALA A 62 11.26 -5.14 -10.10
CA ALA A 62 12.02 -6.25 -9.58
C ALA A 62 12.89 -6.87 -10.69
N LEU A 63 14.20 -6.99 -10.45
CA LEU A 63 15.14 -7.56 -11.40
C LEU A 63 15.35 -9.08 -11.19
N SER A 64 14.73 -9.64 -10.15
CA SER A 64 14.75 -11.07 -9.85
C SER A 64 13.43 -11.53 -9.23
N ILE A 65 13.18 -12.84 -9.29
CA ILE A 65 11.99 -13.46 -8.68
C ILE A 65 12.00 -13.31 -7.14
N GLU A 66 13.17 -13.37 -6.52
CA GLU A 66 13.31 -13.17 -5.06
C GLU A 66 12.94 -11.74 -4.66
N ALA A 67 13.35 -10.74 -5.45
CA ALA A 67 12.94 -9.36 -5.24
C ALA A 67 11.42 -9.19 -5.46
N ALA A 68 10.87 -9.83 -6.48
CA ALA A 68 9.44 -9.85 -6.75
C ALA A 68 8.65 -10.44 -5.58
N ALA A 69 9.08 -11.58 -5.03
CA ALA A 69 8.46 -12.23 -3.88
C ALA A 69 8.42 -11.32 -2.63
N LYS A 70 9.47 -10.53 -2.40
CA LYS A 70 9.49 -9.55 -1.30
C LYS A 70 8.40 -8.48 -1.49
N HIS A 71 8.23 -7.96 -2.70
CA HIS A 71 7.20 -6.97 -3.00
C HIS A 71 5.79 -7.56 -2.88
N LEU A 72 5.56 -8.78 -3.37
CA LEU A 72 4.29 -9.50 -3.25
C LEU A 72 3.86 -9.68 -1.79
N ASN A 73 4.80 -9.94 -0.90
CA ASN A 73 4.50 -10.11 0.53
C ASN A 73 4.34 -8.80 1.29
N ALA A 74 4.99 -7.72 0.85
CA ALA A 74 5.04 -6.46 1.58
C ALA A 74 3.88 -5.52 1.25
N ARG A 75 3.29 -5.60 0.05
CA ARG A 75 2.30 -4.62 -0.42
C ARG A 75 1.11 -5.25 -1.13
N GLU A 76 0.04 -4.47 -1.24
CA GLU A 76 -1.07 -4.74 -2.12
C GLU A 76 -0.71 -4.30 -3.53
N LEU A 77 -0.87 -5.18 -4.50
CA LEU A 77 -0.58 -4.93 -5.90
C LEU A 77 -1.85 -5.12 -6.72
N ASP A 78 -1.97 -4.35 -7.78
CA ASP A 78 -3.11 -4.40 -8.69
C ASP A 78 -2.80 -5.22 -9.96
N GLY A 79 -1.57 -5.72 -10.09
CA GLY A 79 -1.17 -6.65 -11.15
C GLY A 79 0.32 -6.92 -11.18
N ILE A 80 0.67 -7.92 -11.99
CA ILE A 80 2.04 -8.36 -12.22
C ILE A 80 2.30 -8.32 -13.72
N ILE A 81 3.40 -7.68 -14.10
CA ILE A 81 3.84 -7.62 -15.48
C ILE A 81 5.23 -8.23 -15.55
N ILE A 82 5.38 -9.27 -16.36
CA ILE A 82 6.63 -10.01 -16.52
C ILE A 82 7.21 -9.69 -17.88
N GLY A 83 8.31 -8.97 -17.89
CA GLY A 83 9.09 -8.67 -19.08
C GLY A 83 10.16 -9.71 -19.37
N ASP A 84 11.10 -9.34 -20.24
CA ASP A 84 12.14 -10.22 -20.75
C ASP A 84 13.22 -10.56 -19.71
N GLY A 85 14.02 -11.61 -20.04
CA GLY A 85 15.27 -11.92 -19.35
C GLY A 85 15.20 -13.09 -18.37
N PHE A 86 14.09 -13.83 -18.35
CA PHE A 86 13.95 -15.07 -17.58
C PHE A 86 13.81 -16.29 -18.48
N THR A 87 14.31 -17.43 -18.00
CA THR A 87 14.09 -18.70 -18.69
C THR A 87 12.68 -19.22 -18.43
N LEU A 88 12.15 -20.02 -19.37
CA LEU A 88 10.82 -20.63 -19.22
C LEU A 88 10.67 -21.38 -17.89
N ARG A 89 11.68 -22.12 -17.46
CA ARG A 89 11.67 -22.86 -16.19
C ARG A 89 11.45 -21.94 -14.99
N VAL A 90 12.07 -20.77 -15.00
CA VAL A 90 11.94 -19.78 -13.89
C VAL A 90 10.55 -19.15 -13.92
N LEU A 91 10.03 -18.82 -15.10
CA LEU A 91 8.68 -18.30 -15.28
C LEU A 91 7.63 -19.33 -14.85
N ASP A 92 7.79 -20.57 -15.28
CA ASP A 92 6.90 -21.69 -14.94
C ASP A 92 6.81 -21.88 -13.41
N ALA A 93 7.94 -21.96 -12.73
CA ALA A 93 7.98 -22.08 -11.27
C ALA A 93 7.31 -20.88 -10.58
N PHE A 94 7.52 -19.67 -11.09
CA PHE A 94 6.92 -18.48 -10.51
C PHE A 94 5.40 -18.42 -10.70
N LEU A 95 4.91 -18.74 -11.92
CA LEU A 95 3.48 -18.79 -12.22
C LEU A 95 2.77 -19.89 -11.42
N THR A 96 3.44 -21.03 -11.21
CA THR A 96 2.93 -22.10 -10.34
C THR A 96 2.72 -21.60 -8.91
N VAL A 97 3.72 -20.93 -8.32
CA VAL A 97 3.61 -20.35 -6.98
C VAL A 97 2.48 -19.32 -6.91
N LEU A 98 2.31 -18.48 -7.92
CA LEU A 98 1.21 -17.50 -7.96
C LEU A 98 -0.17 -18.20 -8.04
N SER A 99 -0.28 -19.31 -8.75
CA SER A 99 -1.53 -20.06 -8.91
C SER A 99 -1.96 -20.77 -7.61
N GLU A 100 -1.00 -21.23 -6.82
CA GLU A 100 -1.24 -21.91 -5.54
C GLU A 100 -1.62 -20.94 -4.41
N ASP A 101 -1.21 -19.69 -4.49
CA ASP A 101 -1.52 -18.69 -3.46
C ASP A 101 -2.83 -17.96 -3.75
N SER A 102 -3.84 -18.19 -2.94
CA SER A 102 -5.18 -17.59 -3.06
C SER A 102 -5.16 -16.04 -3.09
N ARG A 103 -4.12 -15.42 -2.53
CA ARG A 103 -3.98 -13.95 -2.53
C ARG A 103 -3.70 -13.40 -3.93
N PHE A 104 -3.03 -14.17 -4.79
CA PHE A 104 -2.56 -13.75 -6.10
C PHE A 104 -3.36 -14.35 -7.25
N ARG A 105 -4.15 -15.40 -6.98
CA ARG A 105 -4.91 -16.13 -8.00
C ARG A 105 -5.77 -15.24 -8.92
N ASN A 106 -6.30 -14.15 -8.41
CA ASN A 106 -7.15 -13.25 -9.18
C ASN A 106 -6.42 -12.00 -9.70
N LEU A 107 -5.14 -11.83 -9.38
CA LEU A 107 -4.38 -10.72 -9.92
C LEU A 107 -4.22 -10.87 -11.44
N PRO A 108 -4.34 -9.78 -12.21
CA PRO A 108 -3.91 -9.78 -13.60
C PRO A 108 -2.41 -10.05 -13.68
N VAL A 109 -2.03 -11.04 -14.46
CA VAL A 109 -0.64 -11.37 -14.76
C VAL A 109 -0.45 -11.23 -16.25
N LEU A 110 0.37 -10.28 -16.68
CA LEU A 110 0.69 -10.06 -18.07
C LEU A 110 2.13 -10.49 -18.33
N VAL A 111 2.33 -11.42 -19.27
CA VAL A 111 3.66 -11.86 -19.68
C VAL A 111 3.99 -11.24 -21.03
N GLY A 112 4.97 -10.35 -21.04
CA GLY A 112 5.51 -9.74 -22.26
C GLY A 112 6.47 -10.71 -22.93
N SER A 113 6.24 -11.01 -24.22
CA SER A 113 7.09 -11.86 -25.08
C SER A 113 7.50 -13.22 -24.50
N GLY A 114 6.58 -13.87 -23.83
CA GLY A 114 6.77 -15.25 -23.33
C GLY A 114 6.66 -16.28 -24.44
N SER A 115 7.64 -16.35 -25.31
CA SER A 115 7.70 -17.43 -26.30
C SER A 115 7.77 -18.79 -25.58
N GLY A 116 6.71 -19.59 -25.69
CA GLY A 116 6.69 -21.00 -25.29
C GLY A 116 6.06 -21.28 -23.90
N LEU A 117 5.40 -20.33 -23.26
CA LEU A 117 4.56 -20.64 -22.10
C LEU A 117 3.35 -21.46 -22.58
N THR A 118 3.21 -22.68 -22.07
CA THR A 118 2.02 -23.50 -22.28
C THR A 118 0.96 -23.10 -21.25
N THR A 119 -0.24 -22.79 -21.70
CA THR A 119 -1.39 -22.43 -20.88
C THR A 119 -1.85 -23.61 -20.04
N GLY A 120 -1.66 -23.57 -18.74
CA GLY A 120 -2.09 -24.64 -17.82
C GLY A 120 -2.18 -24.18 -16.38
N TYR A 121 -1.90 -22.89 -16.13
CA TYR A 121 -1.94 -22.35 -14.78
C TYR A 121 -3.36 -21.98 -14.38
N ASP A 122 -3.74 -22.27 -13.13
CA ASP A 122 -5.01 -21.81 -12.56
C ASP A 122 -4.94 -20.31 -12.19
N LEU A 123 -4.62 -19.50 -13.19
CA LEU A 123 -4.55 -18.05 -13.17
C LEU A 123 -5.55 -17.49 -14.19
N PRO A 124 -6.79 -17.22 -13.78
CA PRO A 124 -7.88 -16.84 -14.70
C PRO A 124 -7.66 -15.50 -15.39
N ASN A 125 -6.72 -14.68 -14.91
CA ASN A 125 -6.37 -13.38 -15.47
C ASN A 125 -4.93 -13.34 -16.00
N LEU A 126 -4.39 -14.51 -16.41
CA LEU A 126 -3.11 -14.59 -17.10
C LEU A 126 -3.30 -14.26 -18.57
N GLU A 127 -2.58 -13.27 -19.05
CA GLU A 127 -2.53 -12.88 -20.46
C GLU A 127 -1.10 -12.85 -20.98
N ILE A 128 -0.94 -13.22 -22.24
CA ILE A 128 0.34 -13.10 -22.95
C ILE A 128 0.20 -11.94 -23.92
N SER A 129 1.05 -10.94 -23.79
CA SER A 129 1.07 -9.79 -24.69
C SER A 129 2.32 -9.83 -25.55
N HIS A 130 2.12 -9.64 -26.83
CA HIS A 130 3.22 -9.53 -27.79
C HIS A 130 3.27 -8.10 -28.32
N GLY A 131 4.45 -7.55 -28.43
CA GLY A 131 4.63 -6.22 -29.02
C GLY A 131 5.71 -5.40 -28.32
N ASP A 132 5.76 -4.15 -28.71
CA ASP A 132 6.64 -3.17 -28.10
C ASP A 132 6.14 -2.76 -26.67
N PRO A 133 6.98 -2.07 -25.89
CA PRO A 133 6.62 -1.66 -24.53
C PRO A 133 5.32 -0.84 -24.42
N GLN A 134 5.00 -0.03 -25.42
CA GLN A 134 3.79 0.79 -25.44
C GLN A 134 2.54 -0.08 -25.66
N THR A 135 2.62 -1.06 -26.55
CA THR A 135 1.55 -2.04 -26.77
C THR A 135 1.30 -2.87 -25.53
N VAL A 136 2.35 -3.36 -24.86
CA VAL A 136 2.22 -4.11 -23.60
C VAL A 136 1.58 -3.25 -22.51
N ALA A 137 2.01 -2.00 -22.38
CA ALA A 137 1.41 -1.07 -21.42
C ALA A 137 -0.06 -0.80 -21.73
N ALA A 138 -0.43 -0.59 -22.99
CA ALA A 138 -1.80 -0.39 -23.44
C ALA A 138 -2.72 -1.59 -23.11
N HIS A 139 -2.22 -2.81 -23.27
CA HIS A 139 -2.95 -4.01 -22.86
C HIS A 139 -3.09 -4.14 -21.34
N ALA A 140 -2.09 -3.74 -20.58
CA ALA A 140 -2.13 -3.79 -19.12
C ALA A 140 -3.17 -2.85 -18.52
N VAL A 141 -3.33 -1.65 -19.06
CA VAL A 141 -4.16 -0.58 -18.47
C VAL A 141 -5.60 -1.02 -18.16
N PRO A 142 -6.39 -1.63 -19.06
CA PRO A 142 -7.77 -2.00 -18.76
C PRO A 142 -7.85 -3.09 -17.68
N LEU A 143 -6.94 -4.04 -17.66
CA LEU A 143 -6.88 -5.13 -16.68
C LEU A 143 -6.56 -4.58 -15.29
N ILE A 144 -5.55 -3.74 -15.22
CA ILE A 144 -5.11 -3.12 -13.96
C ILE A 144 -6.16 -2.15 -13.42
N ARG A 145 -6.79 -1.33 -14.30
CA ARG A 145 -7.89 -0.44 -13.90
C ARG A 145 -9.05 -1.22 -13.28
N GLN A 146 -9.42 -2.35 -13.87
CA GLN A 146 -10.47 -3.22 -13.34
C GLN A 146 -10.10 -3.78 -11.97
N GLN A 147 -8.87 -4.29 -11.81
CA GLN A 147 -8.39 -4.84 -10.54
C GLN A 147 -8.27 -3.75 -9.46
N ALA A 148 -7.74 -2.58 -9.80
CA ALA A 148 -7.66 -1.45 -8.88
C ALA A 148 -9.05 -0.99 -8.40
N PHE A 149 -10.05 -1.03 -9.29
CA PHE A 149 -11.45 -0.76 -8.91
C PHE A 149 -11.99 -1.84 -7.96
N GLU A 150 -11.73 -3.11 -8.23
CA GLU A 150 -12.10 -4.22 -7.34
C GLU A 150 -11.47 -4.08 -5.96
N SER A 151 -10.16 -3.79 -5.89
CA SER A 151 -9.43 -3.54 -4.65
C SER A 151 -10.03 -2.36 -3.87
N ARG A 152 -10.38 -1.28 -4.57
CA ARG A 152 -11.03 -0.10 -4.00
C ARG A 152 -12.39 -0.44 -3.38
N ILE A 153 -13.23 -1.21 -4.09
CA ILE A 153 -14.52 -1.69 -3.55
C ILE A 153 -14.28 -2.58 -2.32
N GLY A 154 -13.31 -3.48 -2.37
CA GLY A 154 -12.97 -4.37 -1.25
C GLY A 154 -12.58 -3.60 0.01
N ARG A 155 -11.76 -2.55 -0.14
CA ARG A 155 -11.38 -1.67 0.99
C ARG A 155 -12.58 -0.89 1.53
N ALA A 156 -13.46 -0.38 0.66
CA ALA A 156 -14.67 0.31 1.09
C ALA A 156 -15.63 -0.62 1.86
N LEU A 157 -15.82 -1.86 1.37
CA LEU A 157 -16.62 -2.86 2.07
C LEU A 157 -16.02 -3.18 3.45
N LYS A 158 -14.70 -3.35 3.52
CA LYS A 158 -14.02 -3.58 4.80
C LYS A 158 -14.20 -2.41 5.77
N SER A 159 -14.14 -1.18 5.28
CA SER A 159 -14.40 0.02 6.10
C SER A 159 -15.83 0.00 6.66
N ILE A 160 -16.83 -0.31 5.84
CA ILE A 160 -18.24 -0.40 6.27
C ILE A 160 -18.42 -1.53 7.29
N ASP A 161 -17.79 -2.70 7.07
CA ASP A 161 -17.88 -3.86 7.98
C ASP A 161 -17.37 -3.55 9.39
N VAL A 162 -16.44 -2.61 9.52
CA VAL A 162 -15.94 -2.13 10.83
C VAL A 162 -16.59 -0.81 11.27
N GLY A 163 -17.77 -0.48 10.76
CA GLY A 163 -18.54 0.70 11.16
C GLY A 163 -17.98 2.03 10.65
N GLY A 164 -17.29 2.03 9.50
CA GLY A 164 -16.72 3.22 8.89
C GLY A 164 -15.47 3.78 9.59
N LEU A 165 -14.82 2.99 10.43
CA LEU A 165 -13.64 3.45 11.20
C LEU A 165 -12.37 3.56 10.35
N LEU A 166 -12.30 2.84 9.22
CA LEU A 166 -11.12 2.84 8.34
C LEU A 166 -11.32 3.79 7.15
N ASP A 167 -10.24 4.49 6.80
CA ASP A 167 -10.14 5.16 5.51
C ASP A 167 -9.99 4.10 4.38
N PRO A 168 -10.95 4.02 3.43
CA PRO A 168 -10.92 3.02 2.36
C PRO A 168 -9.77 3.22 1.36
N ARG A 169 -9.08 4.36 1.38
CA ARG A 169 -7.92 4.62 0.52
C ARG A 169 -6.65 3.99 1.08
N THR A 170 -6.49 3.98 2.38
CA THR A 170 -5.27 3.59 3.08
C THR A 170 -5.40 2.30 3.90
N GLY A 171 -6.60 2.00 4.39
CA GLY A 171 -6.84 0.92 5.36
C GLY A 171 -6.38 1.27 6.79
N LEU A 172 -5.96 2.51 7.02
CA LEU A 172 -5.70 3.07 8.35
C LEU A 172 -6.99 3.58 8.98
N LEU A 173 -6.96 3.94 10.26
CA LEU A 173 -8.09 4.62 10.89
C LEU A 173 -8.35 5.97 10.20
N ASN A 174 -9.62 6.35 10.07
CA ASN A 174 -9.97 7.71 9.75
C ASN A 174 -9.66 8.64 10.94
N GLU A 175 -9.68 9.93 10.72
CA GLU A 175 -9.26 10.92 11.72
C GLU A 175 -10.10 10.86 12.99
N ASP A 176 -11.43 10.73 12.87
CA ASP A 176 -12.35 10.68 14.02
C ASP A 176 -12.12 9.41 14.86
N ALA A 177 -11.97 8.27 14.21
CA ALA A 177 -11.69 7.01 14.89
C ALA A 177 -10.31 7.04 15.56
N PHE A 178 -9.30 7.56 14.86
CA PHE A 178 -7.95 7.69 15.40
C PHE A 178 -7.93 8.60 16.64
N THR A 179 -8.57 9.76 16.60
CA THR A 179 -8.61 10.70 17.70
C THR A 179 -9.24 10.06 18.92
N ARG A 180 -10.40 9.43 18.78
CA ARG A 180 -11.11 8.76 19.87
C ARG A 180 -10.28 7.61 20.46
N ASP A 181 -9.70 6.75 19.62
CA ASP A 181 -8.93 5.60 20.08
C ASP A 181 -7.62 6.05 20.73
N PHE A 182 -7.02 7.17 20.26
CA PHE A 182 -5.82 7.73 20.85
C PHE A 182 -6.10 8.36 22.24
N GLU A 183 -7.19 9.10 22.41
CA GLU A 183 -7.62 9.62 23.71
C GLU A 183 -7.87 8.47 24.71
N THR A 184 -8.52 7.41 24.26
CA THR A 184 -8.74 6.20 25.06
C THR A 184 -7.41 5.55 25.45
N ALA A 185 -6.49 5.37 24.52
CA ALA A 185 -5.18 4.78 24.79
C ALA A 185 -4.35 5.61 25.78
N VAL A 186 -4.41 6.95 25.70
CA VAL A 186 -3.75 7.85 26.65
C VAL A 186 -4.32 7.65 28.06
N THR A 187 -5.64 7.64 28.20
CA THR A 187 -6.32 7.46 29.48
C THR A 187 -6.02 6.10 30.11
N ASP A 188 -6.11 5.04 29.31
CA ASP A 188 -5.81 3.66 29.75
C ASP A 188 -4.35 3.52 30.19
N THR A 189 -3.43 4.13 29.44
CA THR A 189 -2.00 4.07 29.74
C THR A 189 -1.68 4.80 31.05
N GLN A 190 -2.26 5.98 31.27
CA GLN A 190 -2.09 6.72 32.52
C GLN A 190 -2.64 5.98 33.73
N THR A 191 -3.75 5.25 33.55
CA THR A 191 -4.37 4.46 34.61
C THR A 191 -3.56 3.21 34.93
N ARG A 192 -3.02 2.54 33.93
CA ARG A 192 -2.29 1.25 34.08
C ARG A 192 -0.80 1.41 34.31
N GLY A 193 -0.23 2.58 34.05
CA GLY A 193 1.21 2.84 34.14
C GLY A 193 2.02 2.16 33.04
N ALA A 194 1.40 1.77 31.91
CA ALA A 194 2.08 1.20 30.76
C ALA A 194 2.80 2.27 29.93
N GLY A 195 3.67 1.87 28.98
CA GLY A 195 4.28 2.79 28.04
C GLY A 195 3.33 3.09 26.86
N LEU A 196 3.36 4.32 26.35
CA LEU A 196 2.72 4.66 25.08
C LEU A 196 3.64 5.61 24.32
N SER A 197 3.93 5.27 23.08
CA SER A 197 4.77 6.09 22.21
C SER A 197 4.07 6.37 20.89
N VAL A 198 4.35 7.52 20.31
CA VAL A 198 3.76 7.93 19.03
C VAL A 198 4.87 8.29 18.06
N ALA A 199 4.78 7.78 16.84
CA ALA A 199 5.67 8.13 15.75
C ALA A 199 4.92 8.97 14.72
N ARG A 200 5.59 9.96 14.15
CA ARG A 200 5.15 10.69 12.97
C ARG A 200 6.16 10.44 11.86
N ILE A 201 5.72 9.81 10.79
CA ILE A 201 6.53 9.47 9.62
C ILE A 201 6.20 10.47 8.53
N THR A 202 7.19 11.26 8.17
CA THR A 202 7.11 12.27 7.11
C THR A 202 8.00 11.87 5.93
N PHE A 203 7.73 12.48 4.81
CA PHE A 203 8.54 12.33 3.60
C PHE A 203 8.99 13.71 3.15
N ALA A 204 10.21 13.84 2.69
CA ALA A 204 10.76 15.13 2.28
C ALA A 204 9.83 15.81 1.26
N HIS A 205 9.61 17.12 1.44
CA HIS A 205 8.70 17.91 0.60
C HIS A 205 9.09 17.80 -0.88
N GLY A 206 8.09 17.51 -1.73
CA GLY A 206 8.29 17.33 -3.17
C GLY A 206 8.86 15.98 -3.60
N SER A 207 9.26 15.11 -2.65
CA SER A 207 9.89 13.83 -2.98
C SER A 207 8.90 12.71 -3.27
N ILE A 208 7.62 12.88 -2.93
CA ILE A 208 6.63 11.79 -3.05
C ILE A 208 5.30 12.29 -3.59
N SER A 209 4.77 11.56 -4.57
CA SER A 209 3.43 11.78 -5.11
C SER A 209 2.37 11.31 -4.10
N GLU A 210 1.12 11.79 -4.27
CA GLU A 210 0.00 11.30 -3.45
C GLU A 210 -0.14 9.79 -3.53
N ARG A 211 0.02 9.20 -4.73
CA ARG A 211 0.01 7.75 -4.94
C ARG A 211 1.03 7.03 -4.06
N MET A 212 2.28 7.51 -4.04
CA MET A 212 3.33 6.91 -3.22
C MET A 212 3.03 7.02 -1.72
N ARG A 213 2.40 8.11 -1.31
CA ARG A 213 1.95 8.31 0.08
C ARG A 213 0.88 7.31 0.48
N LEU A 214 -0.12 7.10 -0.38
CA LEU A 214 -1.16 6.10 -0.17
C LEU A 214 -0.58 4.67 -0.14
N ASP A 215 0.37 4.36 -1.01
CA ASP A 215 1.05 3.06 -1.03
C ASP A 215 1.86 2.85 0.27
N ALA A 216 2.57 3.88 0.75
CA ALA A 216 3.26 3.84 2.05
C ALA A 216 2.30 3.55 3.21
N ALA A 217 1.16 4.22 3.24
CA ALA A 217 0.12 4.01 4.26
C ALA A 217 -0.43 2.59 4.21
N ARG A 218 -0.72 2.06 3.02
CA ARG A 218 -1.18 0.67 2.82
C ARG A 218 -0.14 -0.37 3.26
N ILE A 219 1.14 -0.14 2.96
CA ILE A 219 2.23 -1.01 3.43
C ILE A 219 2.25 -1.00 4.96
N LEU A 220 2.22 0.18 5.58
CA LEU A 220 2.25 0.29 7.04
C LEU A 220 1.05 -0.36 7.70
N SER A 221 -0.16 -0.20 7.15
CA SER A 221 -1.37 -0.83 7.69
C SER A 221 -1.26 -2.37 7.80
N ARG A 222 -0.46 -3.00 6.93
CA ARG A 222 -0.21 -4.45 6.92
C ARG A 222 0.92 -4.90 7.85
N LEU A 223 1.82 -3.98 8.22
CA LEU A 223 3.01 -4.28 9.02
C LEU A 223 2.83 -3.97 10.50
N MET A 224 1.81 -3.19 10.85
CA MET A 224 1.50 -2.84 12.23
C MET A 224 1.06 -4.06 13.04
N ARG A 225 1.34 -4.03 14.35
CA ARG A 225 0.82 -5.00 15.29
C ARG A 225 -0.67 -4.79 15.50
N ARG A 226 -1.37 -5.81 15.97
CA ARG A 226 -2.81 -5.72 16.22
C ARG A 226 -3.20 -4.63 17.24
N MET A 227 -2.31 -4.30 18.16
CA MET A 227 -2.53 -3.27 19.19
C MET A 227 -2.11 -1.87 18.75
N ASP A 228 -1.32 -1.76 17.68
CA ASP A 228 -0.89 -0.49 17.14
C ASP A 228 -1.94 0.02 16.15
N PHE A 229 -2.12 1.31 16.08
CA PHE A 229 -3.04 1.94 15.13
C PHE A 229 -2.47 3.22 14.55
N ALA A 230 -2.94 3.61 13.39
CA ALA A 230 -2.40 4.75 12.68
C ALA A 230 -3.46 5.47 11.85
N THR A 231 -3.14 6.71 11.50
CA THR A 231 -3.89 7.54 10.55
C THR A 231 -2.95 8.25 9.59
N LEU A 232 -3.50 8.77 8.51
CA LEU A 232 -2.84 9.74 7.65
C LEU A 232 -3.34 11.13 8.05
N ASP A 233 -2.43 12.01 8.52
CA ASP A 233 -2.81 13.36 8.91
C ASP A 233 -3.05 14.29 7.70
N GLU A 234 -3.60 15.49 7.95
CA GLU A 234 -3.89 16.48 6.92
C GLU A 234 -2.65 16.93 6.12
N GLU A 235 -1.47 16.89 6.72
CA GLU A 235 -0.20 17.23 6.07
C GLU A 235 0.36 16.05 5.26
N GLY A 236 -0.33 14.90 5.29
CA GLY A 236 0.05 13.68 4.59
C GLY A 236 1.18 12.90 5.27
N ALA A 237 1.43 13.15 6.55
CA ALA A 237 2.29 12.32 7.37
C ALA A 237 1.50 11.14 7.95
N ILE A 238 2.18 10.02 8.18
CA ILE A 238 1.57 8.86 8.82
C ILE A 238 1.87 8.93 10.31
N VAL A 239 0.82 9.03 11.12
CA VAL A 239 0.92 9.05 12.59
C VAL A 239 0.59 7.66 13.11
N VAL A 240 1.51 7.05 13.85
CA VAL A 240 1.37 5.69 14.42
C VAL A 240 1.42 5.75 15.93
N VAL A 241 0.44 5.16 16.58
CA VAL A 241 0.43 4.97 18.04
C VAL A 241 0.90 3.54 18.34
N PHE A 242 1.96 3.42 19.10
CA PHE A 242 2.49 2.17 19.63
C PHE A 242 1.97 1.96 21.04
N ALA A 243 0.95 1.11 21.19
CA ALA A 243 0.38 0.79 22.49
C ALA A 243 1.34 -0.09 23.32
N GLU A 244 1.31 0.09 24.63
CA GLU A 244 2.15 -0.66 25.57
C GLU A 244 3.65 -0.69 25.21
N THR A 245 4.16 0.44 24.69
CA THR A 245 5.49 0.51 24.10
C THR A 245 6.23 1.73 24.61
N ASP A 246 7.39 1.50 25.22
CA ASP A 246 8.31 2.54 25.66
C ASP A 246 9.06 3.18 24.49
N LEU A 247 9.75 4.29 24.73
CA LEU A 247 10.46 5.03 23.69
C LEU A 247 11.56 4.20 23.01
N ARG A 248 12.28 3.35 23.74
CA ARG A 248 13.36 2.51 23.19
C ARG A 248 12.80 1.48 22.19
N ASN A 249 11.74 0.80 22.59
CA ASN A 249 11.07 -0.18 21.73
C ASN A 249 10.39 0.51 20.54
N ALA A 250 9.78 1.69 20.75
CA ALA A 250 9.20 2.49 19.69
C ALA A 250 10.24 2.88 18.62
N HIS A 251 11.45 3.26 19.02
CA HIS A 251 12.55 3.51 18.09
C HIS A 251 12.91 2.28 17.25
N ALA A 252 12.94 1.09 17.85
CA ALA A 252 13.23 -0.14 17.12
C ALA A 252 12.13 -0.49 16.11
N ILE A 253 10.87 -0.35 16.52
CA ILE A 253 9.70 -0.60 15.65
C ILE A 253 9.68 0.41 14.50
N ALA A 254 9.80 1.70 14.81
CA ALA A 254 9.78 2.77 13.80
C ALA A 254 10.90 2.59 12.76
N ARG A 255 12.12 2.26 13.20
CA ARG A 255 13.24 1.93 12.29
C ARG A 255 12.93 0.76 11.37
N ARG A 256 12.30 -0.29 11.90
CA ARG A 256 11.89 -1.44 11.08
C ARG A 256 10.86 -1.04 10.03
N LEU A 257 9.83 -0.29 10.41
CA LEU A 257 8.79 0.18 9.51
C LEU A 257 9.36 1.07 8.40
N THR A 258 10.19 2.04 8.74
CA THR A 258 10.83 2.93 7.77
C THR A 258 11.83 2.21 6.88
N SER A 259 12.56 1.23 7.41
CA SER A 259 13.43 0.37 6.59
C SER A 259 12.65 -0.40 5.54
N VAL A 260 11.49 -0.98 5.91
CA VAL A 260 10.61 -1.66 4.94
C VAL A 260 10.13 -0.67 3.89
N LEU A 261 9.65 0.51 4.28
CA LEU A 261 9.23 1.55 3.32
C LEU A 261 10.38 1.92 2.37
N LYS A 262 11.56 2.19 2.89
CA LYS A 262 12.75 2.56 2.12
C LYS A 262 13.17 1.48 1.12
N HIS A 263 13.04 0.21 1.48
CA HIS A 263 13.42 -0.92 0.61
C HIS A 263 12.30 -1.38 -0.32
N THR A 264 11.05 -1.08 0.01
CA THR A 264 9.89 -1.58 -0.75
C THR A 264 9.38 -0.55 -1.74
N MET A 265 9.57 0.73 -1.46
CA MET A 265 9.10 1.83 -2.31
C MET A 265 10.24 2.34 -3.20
N TYR A 266 10.33 1.78 -4.40
CA TYR A 266 11.22 2.31 -5.43
C TYR A 266 10.45 3.27 -6.34
N SER A 267 10.99 4.47 -6.54
CA SER A 267 10.56 5.32 -7.65
C SER A 267 11.18 4.82 -8.96
N THR A 268 10.41 4.81 -10.03
CA THR A 268 10.92 4.58 -11.40
C THR A 268 11.85 5.70 -11.87
N LYS A 269 11.81 6.88 -11.23
CA LYS A 269 12.76 7.95 -11.44
C LYS A 269 13.98 7.72 -10.56
N ARG A 270 15.13 7.50 -11.17
CA ARG A 270 16.43 7.18 -10.54
C ARG A 270 16.84 8.10 -9.38
N ASP A 271 16.29 9.32 -9.30
CA ASP A 271 16.65 10.34 -8.32
C ASP A 271 15.70 10.49 -7.13
N GLN A 272 14.58 9.75 -7.09
CA GLN A 272 13.62 9.84 -6.00
C GLN A 272 13.68 8.60 -5.10
N ARG A 273 14.70 8.50 -4.25
CA ARG A 273 14.71 7.59 -3.13
C ARG A 273 13.79 8.12 -2.05
N LEU A 274 12.86 7.28 -1.62
CA LEU A 274 12.06 7.58 -0.45
C LEU A 274 12.96 7.60 0.77
N ASP A 275 13.03 8.74 1.42
CA ASP A 275 13.73 8.89 2.70
C ASP A 275 12.73 9.32 3.78
N PRO A 276 12.03 8.33 4.39
CA PRO A 276 11.09 8.60 5.45
C PRO A 276 11.83 9.11 6.69
N GLN A 277 11.43 10.27 7.18
CA GLN A 277 11.88 10.85 8.43
C GLN A 277 10.91 10.46 9.55
N VAL A 278 11.43 10.15 10.73
CA VAL A 278 10.62 9.75 11.88
C VAL A 278 10.89 10.67 13.04
N THR A 279 9.83 11.24 13.56
CA THR A 279 9.82 11.90 14.87
C THR A 279 9.06 11.01 15.85
N LEU A 280 9.57 10.89 17.07
CA LEU A 280 8.99 10.05 18.12
C LEU A 280 8.75 10.87 19.39
N ALA A 281 7.60 10.65 20.03
CA ALA A 281 7.33 11.16 21.36
C ALA A 281 6.72 10.05 22.22
N THR A 282 7.02 10.04 23.51
CA THR A 282 6.38 9.16 24.48
C THR A 282 5.42 9.94 25.38
N LEU A 283 4.42 9.26 25.88
CA LEU A 283 3.47 9.82 26.85
C LEU A 283 4.21 10.21 28.14
N MET A 284 3.99 11.44 28.58
CA MET A 284 4.46 11.97 29.85
C MET A 284 3.29 12.12 30.85
N PRO A 285 3.55 12.10 32.14
CA PRO A 285 2.50 12.37 33.14
C PRO A 285 1.78 13.70 32.84
N GLY A 286 0.45 13.67 32.78
CA GLY A 286 -0.38 14.84 32.49
C GLY A 286 -0.52 15.21 31.01
N ASP A 287 0.10 14.46 30.10
CA ASP A 287 -0.10 14.66 28.65
C ASP A 287 -1.54 14.33 28.23
N THR A 288 -2.03 15.09 27.27
CA THR A 288 -3.22 14.74 26.47
C THR A 288 -2.79 14.27 25.11
N ALA A 289 -3.66 13.58 24.38
CA ALA A 289 -3.43 13.17 22.99
C ALA A 289 -2.98 14.37 22.11
N ALA A 290 -3.69 15.49 22.24
CA ALA A 290 -3.37 16.73 21.54
C ALA A 290 -2.00 17.32 21.92
N ALA A 291 -1.58 17.21 23.20
CA ALA A 291 -0.26 17.67 23.64
C ALA A 291 0.88 16.88 23.00
N ILE A 292 0.73 15.55 22.91
CA ILE A 292 1.71 14.68 22.27
C ILE A 292 1.83 15.01 20.77
N LEU A 293 0.71 15.16 20.06
CA LEU A 293 0.72 15.50 18.63
C LEU A 293 1.36 16.86 18.36
N ARG A 294 1.11 17.89 19.20
CA ARG A 294 1.78 19.19 19.10
C ARG A 294 3.29 19.06 19.29
N ARG A 295 3.73 18.28 20.26
CA ARG A 295 5.14 18.03 20.53
C ARG A 295 5.81 17.35 19.34
N LEU A 296 5.19 16.33 18.75
CA LEU A 296 5.67 15.66 17.53
C LEU A 296 5.82 16.61 16.34
N ARG A 297 4.85 17.50 16.12
CA ARG A 297 4.93 18.50 15.05
C ARG A 297 6.06 19.49 15.28
N ALA A 298 6.21 19.99 16.52
CA ALA A 298 7.27 20.94 16.86
C ALA A 298 8.69 20.34 16.68
N GLU A 299 8.88 19.06 17.03
CA GLU A 299 10.14 18.36 16.84
C GLU A 299 10.42 18.09 15.35
N ALA A 300 9.41 17.75 14.56
CA ALA A 300 9.54 17.55 13.12
C ALA A 300 10.05 18.83 12.40
N HIS A 301 9.55 20.01 12.81
CA HIS A 301 10.02 21.27 12.28
C HIS A 301 11.49 21.60 12.64
N ARG A 302 11.95 21.20 13.83
CA ARG A 302 13.36 21.39 14.24
C ARG A 302 14.34 20.49 13.48
N VAL A 303 13.91 19.33 13.07
CA VAL A 303 14.76 18.38 12.28
C VAL A 303 14.81 18.76 10.81
N ALA A 304 13.82 19.48 10.30
CA ALA A 304 13.73 19.94 8.92
C ALA A 304 14.39 21.31 8.66
N SER A 305 14.76 22.04 9.71
CA SER A 305 15.50 23.32 9.68
C SER A 305 16.99 23.13 9.82
#